data_ed7b5a97292804dc6d4256fa88417928
#
_entry.id   ed7b5a97292804dc6d4256fa88417928
#
_cell.length_a   1.000
_cell.length_b   1.000
_cell.length_c   1.000
_cell.angle_alpha   90.00
_cell.angle_beta   90.00
_cell.angle_gamma   90.00
#
_symmetry.space_group_name_H-M   'P 1'
#
loop_
_entity.id
_entity.type
_entity.pdbx_description
1 polymer ?
#
loop_
_entity_poly.entity_id
_entity_poly.type
_entity_poly.pdbx_seq_one_letter_code
_entity_poly.pdbx_strand_id
1 'polypeptide(L)'
;MESKFEILSYQNCNDLKKAINPSSVLIGVCTLLLGLYLAFFVSVSDPTSNLNMLRLAAGWVLAGFGLVTLAFNPRRWVYDPTGSPVGKRSLDFGMEQLPALRRMLKDTGFDDVAINDISKVHIDCYASADHRFVAIQVLQYGALSDRPLTPVGYLYEDRAESFLKAFTAEA
;
A
#
# COMPACT_ATOMS: atom_id res chain seq x y z
N MET A 1 -20.22 -21.37 7.69
CA MET A 1 -20.93 -20.06 7.71
C MET A 1 -20.17 -19.15 6.77
N GLU A 2 -20.72 -18.84 5.60
CA GLU A 2 -20.08 -17.94 4.62
C GLU A 2 -19.98 -16.51 5.20
N SER A 3 -18.89 -15.81 4.89
CA SER A 3 -18.74 -14.41 5.31
C SER A 3 -19.80 -13.58 4.59
N LYS A 4 -20.56 -12.81 5.34
CA LYS A 4 -21.66 -11.98 4.84
C LYS A 4 -21.17 -10.73 4.09
N PHE A 5 -19.87 -10.40 4.20
CA PHE A 5 -19.26 -9.18 3.68
C PHE A 5 -18.09 -9.51 2.75
N GLU A 6 -17.89 -8.69 1.75
CA GLU A 6 -16.70 -8.73 0.90
C GLU A 6 -15.47 -8.20 1.65
N ILE A 7 -14.29 -8.78 1.35
CA ILE A 7 -13.02 -8.32 1.92
C ILE A 7 -12.62 -7.00 1.26
N LEU A 8 -12.17 -6.06 2.09
CA LEU A 8 -11.67 -4.76 1.64
C LEU A 8 -10.52 -4.92 0.64
N SER A 9 -10.70 -4.37 -0.54
CA SER A 9 -9.68 -4.34 -1.60
C SER A 9 -9.69 -2.98 -2.31
N TYR A 10 -8.58 -2.64 -2.95
CA TYR A 10 -8.50 -1.41 -3.76
C TYR A 10 -9.57 -1.34 -4.87
N GLN A 11 -10.03 -2.48 -5.36
CA GLN A 11 -10.99 -2.57 -6.47
C GLN A 11 -12.42 -2.32 -6.00
N ASN A 12 -12.71 -2.57 -4.72
CA ASN A 12 -14.05 -2.42 -4.14
C ASN A 12 -14.29 -1.00 -3.58
N CYS A 13 -13.28 -0.11 -3.67
CA CYS A 13 -13.39 1.28 -3.23
C CYS A 13 -13.66 2.19 -4.43
N ASN A 14 -14.87 2.72 -4.55
CA ASN A 14 -15.29 3.57 -5.68
C ASN A 14 -14.51 4.89 -5.78
N ASP A 15 -13.99 5.39 -4.65
CA ASP A 15 -13.26 6.66 -4.56
C ASP A 15 -11.78 6.54 -4.90
N LEU A 16 -11.33 5.33 -5.27
CA LEU A 16 -9.94 5.06 -5.62
C LEU A 16 -9.79 4.87 -7.12
N LYS A 17 -8.76 5.49 -7.68
CA LYS A 17 -8.36 5.28 -9.07
C LYS A 17 -6.88 4.95 -9.20
N LYS A 18 -6.51 4.31 -10.32
CA LYS A 18 -5.11 4.10 -10.68
C LYS A 18 -4.58 5.34 -11.39
N ALA A 19 -3.55 5.97 -10.84
CA ALA A 19 -2.83 7.09 -11.44
C ALA A 19 -1.37 6.75 -11.70
N ILE A 20 -0.74 7.48 -12.61
CA ILE A 20 0.69 7.34 -12.88
C ILE A 20 1.46 7.73 -11.62
N ASN A 21 2.45 6.89 -11.27
CA ASN A 21 3.38 7.18 -10.19
C ASN A 21 4.60 7.94 -10.74
N PRO A 22 4.68 9.27 -10.58
CA PRO A 22 5.75 10.07 -11.17
C PRO A 22 7.13 9.67 -10.66
N SER A 23 7.24 9.27 -9.38
CA SER A 23 8.52 8.81 -8.81
C SER A 23 9.01 7.52 -9.45
N SER A 24 8.14 6.53 -9.67
CA SER A 24 8.54 5.29 -10.35
C SER A 24 8.92 5.52 -11.81
N VAL A 25 8.20 6.39 -12.50
CA VAL A 25 8.54 6.76 -13.87
C VAL A 25 9.90 7.46 -13.92
N LEU A 26 10.14 8.43 -13.02
CA LEU A 26 11.41 9.13 -12.96
C LEU A 26 12.57 8.17 -12.66
N ILE A 27 12.44 7.30 -11.67
CA ILE A 27 13.46 6.30 -11.34
C ILE A 27 13.69 5.37 -12.53
N GLY A 28 12.63 4.87 -13.17
CA GLY A 28 12.74 3.99 -14.34
C GLY A 28 13.46 4.65 -15.51
N VAL A 29 13.14 5.90 -15.82
CA VAL A 29 13.81 6.66 -16.88
C VAL A 29 15.28 6.94 -16.53
N CYS A 30 15.57 7.41 -15.30
CA CYS A 30 16.95 7.71 -14.91
C CYS A 30 17.83 6.45 -14.90
N THR A 31 17.33 5.33 -14.38
CA THR A 31 18.10 4.07 -14.37
C THR A 31 18.29 3.50 -15.78
N LEU A 32 17.29 3.61 -16.65
CA LEU A 32 17.41 3.21 -18.05
C LEU A 32 18.47 4.04 -18.78
N LEU A 33 18.40 5.37 -18.66
CA LEU A 33 19.37 6.27 -19.30
C LEU A 33 20.79 6.06 -18.76
N LEU A 34 20.93 5.90 -17.45
CA LEU A 34 22.22 5.62 -16.82
C LEU A 34 22.80 4.28 -17.31
N GLY A 35 21.97 3.25 -17.39
CA GLY A 35 22.37 1.94 -17.91
C GLY A 35 22.86 2.00 -19.36
N LEU A 36 22.10 2.68 -20.22
CA LEU A 36 22.49 2.90 -21.63
C LEU A 36 23.75 3.76 -21.76
N TYR A 37 23.89 4.79 -20.93
CA TYR A 37 25.08 5.61 -20.90
C TYR A 37 26.32 4.79 -20.54
N LEU A 38 26.25 3.97 -19.49
CA LEU A 38 27.34 3.07 -19.10
C LEU A 38 27.67 2.06 -20.20
N ALA A 39 26.68 1.51 -20.89
CA ALA A 39 26.88 0.50 -21.91
C ALA A 39 27.52 1.06 -23.17
N PHE A 40 27.11 2.24 -23.63
CA PHE A 40 27.46 2.73 -24.97
C PHE A 40 28.43 3.94 -24.98
N PHE A 41 28.40 4.79 -23.97
CA PHE A 41 29.13 6.06 -24.01
C PHE A 41 30.39 6.09 -23.14
N VAL A 42 30.47 5.24 -22.12
CA VAL A 42 31.69 5.14 -21.31
C VAL A 42 32.69 4.28 -22.06
N SER A 43 33.83 4.84 -22.46
CA SER A 43 34.93 4.12 -23.09
C SER A 43 35.95 3.67 -22.04
N VAL A 44 36.49 2.46 -22.19
CA VAL A 44 37.59 1.92 -21.41
C VAL A 44 38.77 1.70 -22.36
N SER A 45 39.98 2.05 -21.91
CA SER A 45 41.19 2.00 -22.72
C SER A 45 41.52 0.60 -23.26
N ASP A 46 41.17 -0.45 -22.51
CA ASP A 46 41.34 -1.84 -22.92
C ASP A 46 39.95 -2.53 -23.02
N PRO A 47 39.46 -2.85 -24.21
CA PRO A 47 38.19 -3.51 -24.44
C PRO A 47 38.11 -4.92 -23.84
N THR A 48 39.25 -5.61 -23.65
CA THR A 48 39.32 -6.97 -23.16
C THR A 48 39.43 -7.06 -21.63
N SER A 49 39.52 -5.92 -20.97
CA SER A 49 39.68 -5.86 -19.52
C SER A 49 38.44 -6.33 -18.77
N ASN A 50 38.64 -6.95 -17.61
CA ASN A 50 37.56 -7.31 -16.70
C ASN A 50 36.70 -6.10 -16.29
N LEU A 51 37.30 -4.90 -16.26
CA LEU A 51 36.61 -3.66 -15.97
C LEU A 51 35.58 -3.31 -17.06
N ASN A 52 35.92 -3.55 -18.34
CA ASN A 52 34.99 -3.34 -19.45
C ASN A 52 33.82 -4.32 -19.40
N MET A 53 34.08 -5.59 -19.09
CA MET A 53 33.00 -6.59 -18.91
C MET A 53 32.07 -6.22 -17.76
N LEU A 54 32.63 -5.80 -16.62
CA LEU A 54 31.84 -5.36 -15.47
C LEU A 54 30.97 -4.13 -15.81
N ARG A 55 31.53 -3.15 -16.50
CA ARG A 55 30.83 -1.97 -16.96
C ARG A 55 29.63 -2.31 -17.85
N LEU A 56 29.84 -3.16 -18.87
CA LEU A 56 28.79 -3.62 -19.78
C LEU A 56 27.70 -4.38 -19.04
N ALA A 57 28.08 -5.30 -18.16
CA ALA A 57 27.12 -6.06 -17.34
C ALA A 57 26.30 -5.12 -16.46
N ALA A 58 26.93 -4.18 -15.75
CA ALA A 58 26.23 -3.20 -14.93
C ALA A 58 25.31 -2.30 -15.76
N GLY A 59 25.74 -1.84 -16.94
CA GLY A 59 24.95 -1.05 -17.87
C GLY A 59 23.69 -1.77 -18.30
N TRP A 60 23.78 -3.03 -18.71
CA TRP A 60 22.63 -3.82 -19.12
C TRP A 60 21.70 -4.17 -17.98
N VAL A 61 22.22 -4.47 -16.78
CA VAL A 61 21.42 -4.72 -15.59
C VAL A 61 20.60 -3.48 -15.21
N LEU A 62 21.22 -2.30 -15.20
CA LEU A 62 20.51 -1.04 -14.92
C LEU A 62 19.47 -0.70 -15.98
N ALA A 63 19.81 -0.88 -17.27
CA ALA A 63 18.87 -0.66 -18.35
C ALA A 63 17.68 -1.61 -18.27
N GLY A 64 17.92 -2.89 -18.00
CA GLY A 64 16.88 -3.89 -17.79
C GLY A 64 15.99 -3.56 -16.59
N PHE A 65 16.57 -3.17 -15.47
CA PHE A 65 15.82 -2.74 -14.27
C PHE A 65 14.96 -1.51 -14.57
N GLY A 66 15.50 -0.51 -15.28
CA GLY A 66 14.75 0.67 -15.71
C GLY A 66 13.54 0.31 -16.56
N LEU A 67 13.73 -0.58 -17.57
CA LEU A 67 12.63 -1.08 -18.41
C LEU A 67 11.56 -1.82 -17.62
N VAL A 68 11.96 -2.73 -16.73
CA VAL A 68 11.03 -3.48 -15.87
C VAL A 68 10.25 -2.53 -14.97
N THR A 69 10.91 -1.54 -14.39
CA THR A 69 10.24 -0.52 -13.54
C THR A 69 9.20 0.26 -14.34
N LEU A 70 9.50 0.67 -15.56
CA LEU A 70 8.57 1.39 -16.44
C LEU A 70 7.40 0.50 -16.90
N ALA A 71 7.65 -0.79 -17.16
CA ALA A 71 6.62 -1.70 -17.65
C ALA A 71 5.64 -2.15 -16.56
N PHE A 72 6.13 -2.43 -15.36
CA PHE A 72 5.35 -3.11 -14.30
C PHE A 72 4.95 -2.22 -13.13
N ASN A 73 5.60 -1.08 -12.93
CA ASN A 73 5.38 -0.24 -11.75
C ASN A 73 5.03 1.24 -12.01
N PRO A 74 4.38 1.59 -13.16
CA PRO A 74 4.13 2.99 -13.48
C PRO A 74 2.87 3.56 -12.80
N ARG A 75 2.07 2.71 -12.13
CA ARG A 75 0.76 3.11 -11.59
C ARG A 75 0.67 2.82 -10.10
N ARG A 76 -0.03 3.72 -9.39
CA ARG A 76 -0.39 3.56 -7.97
C ARG A 76 -1.86 3.90 -7.75
N TRP A 77 -2.42 3.40 -6.67
CA TRP A 77 -3.76 3.79 -6.24
C TRP A 77 -3.72 5.17 -5.59
N VAL A 78 -4.66 6.02 -5.96
CA VAL A 78 -4.83 7.37 -5.41
C VAL A 78 -6.29 7.61 -5.06
N TYR A 79 -6.51 8.47 -4.07
CA TYR A 79 -7.83 8.99 -3.75
C TYR A 79 -8.25 9.99 -4.83
N ASP A 80 -9.36 9.73 -5.51
CA ASP A 80 -9.75 10.45 -6.74
C ASP A 80 -9.89 11.96 -6.54
N PRO A 81 -10.55 12.46 -5.49
CA PRO A 81 -10.77 13.90 -5.33
C PRO A 81 -9.48 14.72 -5.16
N THR A 82 -8.43 14.16 -4.52
CA THR A 82 -7.20 14.90 -4.23
C THR A 82 -6.00 14.41 -5.01
N GLY A 83 -6.08 13.23 -5.65
CA GLY A 83 -4.94 12.58 -6.29
C GLY A 83 -3.88 12.06 -5.29
N SER A 84 -4.17 12.07 -3.99
CA SER A 84 -3.28 11.64 -2.94
C SER A 84 -3.06 10.12 -2.98
N PRO A 85 -1.81 9.62 -2.84
CA PRO A 85 -1.54 8.19 -2.84
C PRO A 85 -2.21 7.50 -1.65
N VAL A 86 -2.74 6.30 -1.90
CA VAL A 86 -3.40 5.48 -0.88
C VAL A 86 -2.54 4.27 -0.56
N GLY A 87 -2.29 4.08 0.73
CA GLY A 87 -1.53 2.95 1.26
C GLY A 87 -2.41 2.04 2.13
N LYS A 88 -2.12 0.73 2.09
CA LYS A 88 -2.70 -0.23 3.04
C LYS A 88 -1.96 -0.16 4.37
N ARG A 89 -2.70 -0.15 5.46
CA ARG A 89 -2.20 -0.31 6.83
C ARG A 89 -3.04 -1.38 7.53
N SER A 90 -2.42 -2.12 8.43
CA SER A 90 -3.11 -3.13 9.24
C SER A 90 -2.65 -2.99 10.69
N LEU A 91 -3.56 -3.17 11.63
CA LEU A 91 -3.26 -3.13 13.05
C LEU A 91 -3.94 -4.31 13.74
N ASP A 92 -3.14 -5.09 14.46
CA ASP A 92 -3.58 -6.28 15.17
C ASP A 92 -3.99 -5.94 16.60
N PHE A 93 -5.08 -6.55 17.06
CA PHE A 93 -5.58 -6.41 18.42
C PHE A 93 -5.64 -7.77 19.08
N GLY A 94 -4.91 -7.88 20.21
CA GLY A 94 -5.05 -8.99 21.13
C GLY A 94 -6.32 -8.85 21.97
N MET A 95 -6.66 -9.91 22.73
CA MET A 95 -7.84 -9.90 23.61
C MET A 95 -7.80 -8.78 24.64
N GLU A 96 -6.62 -8.44 25.15
CA GLU A 96 -6.42 -7.37 26.14
C GLU A 96 -6.63 -5.96 25.55
N GLN A 97 -6.50 -5.83 24.22
CA GLN A 97 -6.62 -4.56 23.49
C GLN A 97 -8.02 -4.31 22.90
N LEU A 98 -8.98 -5.22 23.10
CA LEU A 98 -10.36 -5.04 22.63
C LEU A 98 -11.03 -3.74 23.14
N PRO A 99 -10.80 -3.25 24.37
CA PRO A 99 -11.32 -1.95 24.79
C PRO A 99 -10.75 -0.77 24.00
N ALA A 100 -9.48 -0.84 23.58
CA ALA A 100 -8.85 0.17 22.71
C ALA A 100 -9.46 0.15 21.31
N LEU A 101 -9.63 -1.05 20.74
CA LEU A 101 -10.32 -1.26 19.48
C LEU A 101 -11.73 -0.65 19.49
N ARG A 102 -12.54 -0.94 20.51
CA ARG A 102 -13.90 -0.40 20.65
C ARG A 102 -13.91 1.13 20.75
N ARG A 103 -12.95 1.72 21.46
CA ARG A 103 -12.82 3.19 21.54
C ARG A 103 -12.49 3.79 20.18
N MET A 104 -11.59 3.16 19.42
CA MET A 104 -11.20 3.62 18.09
C MET A 104 -12.36 3.52 17.09
N LEU A 105 -13.21 2.49 17.21
CA LEU A 105 -14.36 2.29 16.33
C LEU A 105 -15.59 3.16 16.70
N LYS A 106 -15.62 3.79 17.87
CA LYS A 106 -16.78 4.50 18.41
C LYS A 106 -17.38 5.55 17.44
N ASP A 107 -16.53 6.22 16.66
CA ASP A 107 -16.96 7.26 15.73
C ASP A 107 -17.06 6.77 14.29
N THR A 108 -16.89 5.46 14.06
CA THR A 108 -16.85 4.86 12.72
C THR A 108 -18.21 4.27 12.28
N GLY A 109 -19.15 4.08 13.23
CA GLY A 109 -20.44 3.40 12.98
C GLY A 109 -20.35 1.87 13.12
N PHE A 110 -19.26 1.33 13.71
CA PHE A 110 -19.06 -0.10 13.97
C PHE A 110 -19.04 -0.43 15.46
N ASP A 111 -19.62 0.41 16.30
CA ASP A 111 -19.61 0.29 17.77
C ASP A 111 -20.19 -1.03 18.28
N ASP A 112 -21.20 -1.58 17.58
CA ASP A 112 -21.95 -2.78 17.97
C ASP A 112 -21.44 -4.07 17.33
N VAL A 113 -20.22 -4.09 16.79
CA VAL A 113 -19.68 -5.31 16.18
C VAL A 113 -19.46 -6.35 17.27
N ALA A 114 -20.14 -7.49 17.15
CA ALA A 114 -19.96 -8.65 18.01
C ALA A 114 -18.58 -9.28 17.74
N ILE A 115 -17.59 -8.80 18.47
CA ILE A 115 -16.25 -9.37 18.48
C ILE A 115 -16.25 -10.52 19.48
N ASN A 116 -16.06 -11.74 18.98
CA ASN A 116 -15.87 -12.89 19.87
C ASN A 116 -14.53 -12.76 20.61
N ASP A 117 -14.55 -12.80 21.93
CA ASP A 117 -13.39 -12.65 22.81
C ASP A 117 -12.33 -13.78 22.67
N ILE A 118 -12.54 -14.75 21.76
CA ILE A 118 -11.71 -15.96 21.65
C ILE A 118 -10.65 -15.88 20.56
N SER A 119 -10.73 -14.89 19.65
CA SER A 119 -9.83 -14.82 18.50
C SER A 119 -9.23 -13.43 18.29
N LYS A 120 -7.99 -13.43 17.80
CA LYS A 120 -7.32 -12.20 17.40
C LYS A 120 -8.09 -11.52 16.28
N VAL A 121 -8.19 -10.21 16.38
CA VAL A 121 -8.87 -9.34 15.41
C VAL A 121 -7.86 -8.36 14.85
N HIS A 122 -7.98 -7.99 13.61
CA HIS A 122 -7.19 -6.91 13.02
C HIS A 122 -8.09 -5.94 12.24
N ILE A 123 -7.62 -4.71 12.14
CA ILE A 123 -8.22 -3.70 11.28
C ILE A 123 -7.34 -3.55 10.05
N ASP A 124 -7.92 -3.74 8.89
CA ASP A 124 -7.33 -3.32 7.62
C ASP A 124 -7.88 -1.96 7.25
N CYS A 125 -7.01 -1.04 6.89
CA CYS A 125 -7.41 0.26 6.37
C CYS A 125 -6.60 0.66 5.13
N TYR A 126 -7.28 1.31 4.19
CA TYR A 126 -6.67 2.01 3.07
C TYR A 126 -6.77 3.51 3.36
N ALA A 127 -5.64 4.16 3.59
CA ALA A 127 -5.56 5.56 3.97
C ALA A 127 -4.85 6.39 2.91
N SER A 128 -5.42 7.54 2.57
CA SER A 128 -4.76 8.53 1.72
C SER A 128 -3.66 9.27 2.49
N ALA A 129 -2.58 9.64 1.80
CA ALA A 129 -1.44 10.31 2.44
C ALA A 129 -1.77 11.73 2.94
N ASP A 130 -2.83 12.34 2.41
CA ASP A 130 -3.34 13.63 2.88
C ASP A 130 -4.34 13.51 4.04
N HIS A 131 -4.55 12.28 4.55
CA HIS A 131 -5.45 11.94 5.67
C HIS A 131 -6.93 12.30 5.46
N ARG A 132 -7.36 12.56 4.22
CA ARG A 132 -8.74 12.93 3.90
C ARG A 132 -9.66 11.77 3.56
N PHE A 133 -9.08 10.58 3.37
CA PHE A 133 -9.84 9.38 3.05
C PHE A 133 -9.28 8.18 3.79
N VAL A 134 -10.19 7.41 4.39
CA VAL A 134 -9.88 6.09 4.98
C VAL A 134 -11.02 5.13 4.67
N ALA A 135 -10.70 3.99 4.08
CA ALA A 135 -11.59 2.84 4.03
C ALA A 135 -11.12 1.82 5.06
N ILE A 136 -12.04 1.36 5.92
CA ILE A 136 -11.73 0.47 7.04
C ILE A 136 -12.58 -0.78 7.02
N GLN A 137 -12.02 -1.88 7.51
CA GLN A 137 -12.74 -3.11 7.78
C GLN A 137 -12.11 -3.85 8.94
N VAL A 138 -12.96 -4.38 9.82
CA VAL A 138 -12.53 -5.25 10.92
C VAL A 138 -12.59 -6.70 10.44
N LEU A 139 -11.49 -7.41 10.61
CA LEU A 139 -11.35 -8.79 10.20
C LEU A 139 -10.92 -9.65 11.40
N GLN A 140 -11.31 -10.91 11.36
CA GLN A 140 -10.94 -11.92 12.33
C GLN A 140 -10.04 -12.94 11.64
N TYR A 141 -8.95 -13.31 12.31
CA TYR A 141 -8.07 -14.36 11.82
C TYR A 141 -8.82 -15.69 11.72
N GLY A 142 -8.83 -16.28 10.53
CA GLY A 142 -9.37 -17.62 10.28
C GLY A 142 -8.28 -18.63 9.94
N ALA A 143 -8.59 -19.91 10.02
CA ALA A 143 -7.62 -20.97 9.76
C ALA A 143 -7.11 -21.02 8.30
N LEU A 144 -7.93 -20.58 7.34
CA LEU A 144 -7.61 -20.60 5.90
C LEU A 144 -7.61 -19.19 5.28
N SER A 145 -8.38 -18.27 5.81
CA SER A 145 -8.50 -16.90 5.33
C SER A 145 -9.10 -16.01 6.40
N ASP A 146 -8.80 -14.73 6.34
CA ASP A 146 -9.40 -13.74 7.22
C ASP A 146 -10.90 -13.61 6.94
N ARG A 147 -11.66 -13.43 8.01
CA ARG A 147 -13.11 -13.33 7.96
C ARG A 147 -13.55 -11.92 8.27
N PRO A 148 -14.23 -11.21 7.36
CA PRO A 148 -14.73 -9.88 7.64
C PRO A 148 -15.85 -9.94 8.68
N LEU A 149 -15.71 -9.15 9.75
CA LEU A 149 -16.70 -8.97 10.80
C LEU A 149 -17.63 -7.79 10.52
N THR A 150 -17.13 -6.81 9.74
CA THR A 150 -17.88 -5.60 9.37
C THR A 150 -17.99 -5.45 7.87
N PRO A 151 -18.99 -4.71 7.36
CA PRO A 151 -18.90 -4.15 6.01
C PRO A 151 -17.71 -3.21 5.93
N VAL A 152 -17.35 -2.81 4.71
CA VAL A 152 -16.36 -1.75 4.48
C VAL A 152 -16.96 -0.41 4.90
N GLY A 153 -16.28 0.31 5.80
CA GLY A 153 -16.64 1.65 6.22
C GLY A 153 -15.77 2.69 5.54
N TYR A 154 -16.36 3.81 5.17
CA TYR A 154 -15.66 4.92 4.55
C TYR A 154 -15.71 6.14 5.45
N LEU A 155 -14.55 6.71 5.73
CA LEU A 155 -14.39 7.94 6.50
C LEU A 155 -13.76 9.01 5.62
N TYR A 156 -14.25 10.23 5.76
CA TYR A 156 -13.82 11.36 4.96
C TYR A 156 -13.44 12.54 5.84
N GLU A 157 -12.51 13.37 5.36
CA GLU A 157 -12.07 14.64 5.94
C GLU A 157 -11.72 14.53 7.43
N ASP A 158 -12.34 15.31 8.30
CA ASP A 158 -12.03 15.37 9.74
C ASP A 158 -12.19 14.02 10.46
N ARG A 159 -13.15 13.19 10.02
CA ARG A 159 -13.37 11.85 10.58
C ARG A 159 -12.23 10.91 10.19
N ALA A 160 -11.74 11.00 8.95
CA ALA A 160 -10.60 10.22 8.49
C ALA A 160 -9.34 10.60 9.28
N GLU A 161 -9.08 11.90 9.46
CA GLU A 161 -7.93 12.39 10.21
C GLU A 161 -7.99 11.96 11.69
N SER A 162 -9.15 12.10 12.32
CA SER A 162 -9.37 11.69 13.72
C SER A 162 -9.12 10.19 13.92
N PHE A 163 -9.65 9.37 13.01
CA PHE A 163 -9.40 7.92 13.03
C PHE A 163 -7.92 7.58 12.86
N LEU A 164 -7.23 8.21 11.91
CA LEU A 164 -5.80 7.94 11.66
C LEU A 164 -4.91 8.36 12.84
N LYS A 165 -5.25 9.43 13.54
CA LYS A 165 -4.57 9.82 14.79
C LYS A 165 -4.72 8.74 15.85
N ALA A 166 -5.95 8.24 16.07
CA ALA A 166 -6.20 7.16 17.02
C ALA A 166 -5.50 5.86 16.59
N PHE A 167 -5.55 5.51 15.31
CA PHE A 167 -4.89 4.33 14.73
C PHE A 167 -3.36 4.37 14.92
N THR A 168 -2.73 5.54 14.73
CA THR A 168 -1.27 5.70 14.91
C THR A 168 -0.86 5.71 16.38
N ALA A 169 -1.74 6.09 17.28
CA ALA A 169 -1.47 6.06 18.72
C ALA A 169 -1.49 4.64 19.31
N GLU A 170 -2.19 3.71 18.69
CA GLU A 170 -2.30 2.30 19.13
C GLU A 170 -1.32 1.38 18.34
N ALA A 171 -0.68 1.86 17.26
CA ALA A 171 0.31 1.12 16.45
C ALA A 171 1.72 1.22 17.06
#